data_e2d3c2c85f425fc8aa620d5438ba8d61
#
_entry.id   e2d3c2c85f425fc8aa620d5438ba8d61
#
_cell.length_a   1.000
_cell.length_b   1.000
_cell.length_c   1.000
_cell.angle_alpha   90.00
_cell.angle_beta   90.00
_cell.angle_gamma   90.00
#
_symmetry.space_group_name_H-M   'P 1'
#
loop_
_entity.id
_entity.type
_entity.pdbx_description
1 polymer ?
#
loop_
_entity_poly.entity_id
_entity_poly.type
_entity_poly.pdbx_seq_one_letter_code
_entity_poly.pdbx_strand_id
1 'polypeptide(L)'
;GDWSSDVCSSDLAAVLIPVVLIVGLYMQLNSKVDLFGTSEYEEVVVDKGERIQIMFQDGTKVYINSDSKLRYPKKFALNTREVYLEGEAYFVVAKNKNRPFIVNLSGPAIHVLGTSFNVQDYPENKDIVVCLDEGNINLTLPTEKKYPVQPGERLVYNKDNQQCTISKMNDMQRLSMWKQNVIVFKDTPLPEVIKILNRWYNVEFKVEDENVLKYVYTLTSDNTLLEKVLMDLEKIAPVKFEYNEDKKEVIVKMK
;
A
#
# COMPACT_ATOMS: atom_id res chain seq x y z
N GLY A 1 67.53 -37.97 -10.46
CA GLY A 1 66.12 -38.15 -10.72
C GLY A 1 65.31 -37.01 -10.10
N ASP A 2 64.94 -36.05 -10.94
CA ASP A 2 64.15 -34.89 -10.56
C ASP A 2 62.70 -35.28 -10.46
N TRP A 3 62.19 -35.35 -9.26
CA TRP A 3 60.76 -35.53 -8.94
C TRP A 3 60.25 -34.38 -8.06
N SER A 4 60.19 -33.17 -8.56
CA SER A 4 59.56 -32.12 -7.79
C SER A 4 59.35 -30.86 -8.60
N SER A 5 58.33 -30.75 -9.43
CA SER A 5 57.82 -29.44 -9.78
C SER A 5 56.47 -29.42 -10.49
N ASP A 6 55.93 -30.54 -11.01
CA ASP A 6 54.73 -30.48 -11.86
C ASP A 6 53.39 -30.77 -11.14
N VAL A 7 53.43 -31.21 -9.87
CA VAL A 7 52.21 -31.62 -9.13
C VAL A 7 51.52 -30.40 -8.47
N CYS A 8 52.21 -29.31 -8.24
CA CYS A 8 51.69 -28.22 -7.42
C CYS A 8 50.78 -27.18 -8.14
N SER A 9 50.89 -27.03 -9.47
CA SER A 9 50.14 -25.99 -10.19
C SER A 9 48.75 -26.43 -10.67
N SER A 10 48.62 -27.70 -11.07
CA SER A 10 47.33 -28.27 -11.50
C SER A 10 46.37 -28.50 -10.33
N ASP A 11 46.90 -28.93 -9.18
CA ASP A 11 46.09 -29.13 -7.98
C ASP A 11 45.60 -27.86 -7.37
N LEU A 12 46.40 -26.78 -7.42
CA LEU A 12 45.99 -25.47 -6.95
C LEU A 12 44.89 -24.88 -7.84
N ALA A 13 44.96 -25.03 -9.15
CA ALA A 13 43.94 -24.57 -10.09
C ALA A 13 42.63 -25.37 -9.92
N ALA A 14 42.70 -26.66 -9.65
CA ALA A 14 41.54 -27.51 -9.41
C ALA A 14 40.73 -27.08 -8.16
N VAL A 15 41.37 -26.47 -7.18
CA VAL A 15 40.70 -25.94 -5.97
C VAL A 15 40.28 -24.49 -6.14
N LEU A 16 41.11 -23.65 -6.78
CA LEU A 16 40.82 -22.20 -6.90
C LEU A 16 39.67 -21.91 -7.86
N ILE A 17 39.57 -22.64 -8.99
CA ILE A 17 38.49 -22.41 -9.97
C ILE A 17 37.10 -22.61 -9.34
N PRO A 18 36.77 -23.74 -8.68
CA PRO A 18 35.47 -23.88 -8.04
C PRO A 18 35.22 -22.87 -6.92
N VAL A 19 36.22 -22.44 -6.15
CA VAL A 19 36.09 -21.41 -5.13
C VAL A 19 35.74 -20.08 -5.77
N VAL A 20 36.41 -19.64 -6.82
CA VAL A 20 36.09 -18.38 -7.55
C VAL A 20 34.69 -18.45 -8.14
N LEU A 21 34.29 -19.59 -8.72
CA LEU A 21 32.94 -19.77 -9.24
C LEU A 21 31.87 -19.69 -8.14
N ILE A 22 32.10 -20.32 -6.99
CA ILE A 22 31.19 -20.29 -5.83
C ILE A 22 31.09 -18.86 -5.29
N VAL A 23 32.21 -18.15 -5.12
CA VAL A 23 32.25 -16.75 -4.68
C VAL A 23 31.55 -15.84 -5.68
N GLY A 24 31.80 -16.03 -6.99
CA GLY A 24 31.13 -15.28 -8.05
C GLY A 24 29.60 -15.50 -8.05
N LEU A 25 29.18 -16.76 -7.93
CA LEU A 25 27.76 -17.12 -7.82
C LEU A 25 27.12 -16.53 -6.54
N TYR A 26 27.83 -16.65 -5.41
CA TYR A 26 27.40 -16.02 -4.15
C TYR A 26 27.24 -14.52 -4.28
N MET A 27 28.23 -13.81 -4.84
CA MET A 27 28.14 -12.35 -5.06
C MET A 27 26.97 -11.99 -5.97
N GLN A 28 26.76 -12.75 -7.04
CA GLN A 28 25.65 -12.53 -7.98
C GLN A 28 24.28 -12.76 -7.31
N LEU A 29 24.11 -13.80 -6.51
CA LEU A 29 22.90 -14.09 -5.76
C LEU A 29 22.65 -13.03 -4.68
N ASN A 30 23.68 -12.70 -3.90
CA ASN A 30 23.58 -11.70 -2.82
C ASN A 30 23.34 -10.26 -3.34
N SER A 31 23.62 -9.99 -4.63
CA SER A 31 23.28 -8.71 -5.24
C SER A 31 21.77 -8.47 -5.38
N LYS A 32 20.99 -9.56 -5.56
CA LYS A 32 19.54 -9.51 -5.84
C LYS A 32 18.65 -9.95 -4.68
N VAL A 33 19.19 -10.73 -3.75
CA VAL A 33 18.44 -11.37 -2.66
C VAL A 33 19.24 -11.27 -1.38
N ASP A 34 18.58 -11.00 -0.26
CA ASP A 34 19.19 -11.09 1.06
C ASP A 34 19.22 -12.54 1.52
N LEU A 35 20.42 -13.15 1.47
CA LEU A 35 20.62 -14.56 1.82
C LEU A 35 20.59 -14.81 3.34
N PHE A 36 20.87 -13.78 4.14
CA PHE A 36 21.06 -13.92 5.60
C PHE A 36 20.02 -13.15 6.43
N GLY A 37 19.08 -12.42 5.80
CA GLY A 37 18.08 -11.64 6.51
C GLY A 37 18.65 -10.38 7.19
N THR A 38 19.77 -9.86 6.69
CA THR A 38 20.50 -8.71 7.26
C THR A 38 20.23 -7.41 6.49
N SER A 39 19.29 -7.40 5.55
CA SER A 39 19.03 -6.24 4.72
C SER A 39 18.51 -5.08 5.57
N GLU A 40 19.10 -3.91 5.38
CA GLU A 40 18.58 -2.67 5.94
C GLU A 40 17.20 -2.36 5.36
N TYR A 41 16.33 -1.81 6.19
CA TYR A 41 15.03 -1.31 5.76
C TYR A 41 15.12 0.14 5.31
N GLU A 42 14.38 0.44 4.26
CA GLU A 42 14.09 1.79 3.79
C GLU A 42 12.64 2.13 4.11
N GLU A 43 12.37 3.39 4.33
CA GLU A 43 11.02 3.90 4.54
C GLU A 43 10.75 5.02 3.53
N VAL A 44 9.60 4.90 2.87
CA VAL A 44 9.05 5.95 2.02
C VAL A 44 7.86 6.55 2.75
N VAL A 45 7.94 7.83 3.03
CA VAL A 45 6.85 8.63 3.59
C VAL A 45 6.26 9.49 2.49
N VAL A 46 4.96 9.42 2.32
CA VAL A 46 4.20 10.21 1.35
C VAL A 46 3.33 11.18 2.13
N ASP A 47 3.63 12.46 2.00
CA ASP A 47 2.92 13.51 2.71
C ASP A 47 1.49 13.72 2.17
N LYS A 48 0.67 14.42 2.94
CA LYS A 48 -0.66 14.84 2.49
C LYS A 48 -0.54 15.66 1.20
N GLY A 49 -1.42 15.40 0.25
CA GLY A 49 -1.41 16.03 -1.07
C GLY A 49 -0.53 15.33 -2.11
N GLU A 50 0.33 14.41 -1.69
CA GLU A 50 1.26 13.71 -2.57
C GLU A 50 0.82 12.28 -2.84
N ARG A 51 1.28 11.71 -3.94
CA ARG A 51 1.15 10.31 -4.32
C ARG A 51 2.37 9.90 -5.10
N ILE A 52 2.87 8.71 -4.83
CA ILE A 52 4.06 8.20 -5.51
C ILE A 52 3.84 6.79 -6.01
N GLN A 53 4.63 6.41 -6.99
CA GLN A 53 4.76 5.05 -7.47
C GLN A 53 6.18 4.58 -7.29
N ILE A 54 6.36 3.40 -6.72
CA ILE A 54 7.66 2.72 -6.65
C ILE A 54 7.59 1.38 -7.37
N MET A 55 8.75 0.89 -7.80
CA MET A 55 8.89 -0.44 -8.39
C MET A 55 10.04 -1.17 -7.72
N PHE A 56 9.76 -2.33 -7.17
CA PHE A 56 10.77 -3.21 -6.57
C PHE A 56 11.56 -3.99 -7.62
N GLN A 57 12.71 -4.51 -7.20
CA GLN A 57 13.60 -5.30 -8.08
C GLN A 57 12.96 -6.59 -8.61
N ASP A 58 11.93 -7.12 -7.92
CA ASP A 58 11.17 -8.30 -8.34
C ASP A 58 10.09 -8.00 -9.39
N GLY A 59 9.94 -6.73 -9.78
CA GLY A 59 8.95 -6.23 -10.72
C GLY A 59 7.60 -5.86 -10.08
N THR A 60 7.45 -5.99 -8.76
CA THR A 60 6.27 -5.53 -8.04
C THR A 60 6.18 -4.01 -8.09
N LYS A 61 5.00 -3.48 -8.46
CA LYS A 61 4.69 -2.05 -8.45
C LYS A 61 3.79 -1.72 -7.28
N VAL A 62 4.08 -0.62 -6.60
CA VAL A 62 3.27 -0.12 -5.49
C VAL A 62 2.97 1.34 -5.74
N TYR A 63 1.69 1.69 -5.76
CA TYR A 63 1.19 3.05 -5.74
C TYR A 63 0.87 3.37 -4.29
N ILE A 64 1.39 4.46 -3.76
CA ILE A 64 1.23 4.87 -2.37
C ILE A 64 0.45 6.17 -2.36
N ASN A 65 -0.66 6.19 -1.62
CA ASN A 65 -1.54 7.34 -1.52
C ASN A 65 -1.03 8.35 -0.47
N SER A 66 -1.68 9.51 -0.43
CA SER A 66 -1.38 10.58 0.50
C SER A 66 -1.46 10.13 1.97
N ASP A 67 -0.61 10.72 2.82
CA ASP A 67 -0.56 10.47 4.26
C ASP A 67 -0.28 8.99 4.57
N SER A 68 0.72 8.41 3.89
CA SER A 68 1.02 6.97 3.96
C SER A 68 2.52 6.72 4.09
N LYS A 69 2.85 5.59 4.73
CA LYS A 69 4.23 5.13 4.91
C LYS A 69 4.36 3.70 4.44
N LEU A 70 5.42 3.43 3.70
CA LEU A 70 5.79 2.08 3.29
C LEU A 70 7.23 1.80 3.69
N ARG A 71 7.41 0.81 4.57
CA ARG A 71 8.73 0.33 4.99
C ARG A 71 9.01 -1.02 4.35
N TYR A 72 10.16 -1.16 3.72
CA TYR A 72 10.56 -2.36 3.00
C TYR A 72 12.08 -2.59 3.08
N PRO A 73 12.58 -3.82 2.96
CA PRO A 73 14.01 -4.09 2.95
C PRO A 73 14.63 -3.69 1.59
N LYS A 74 15.85 -3.18 1.58
CA LYS A 74 16.62 -2.90 0.35
C LYS A 74 16.67 -4.11 -0.59
N LYS A 75 16.73 -5.31 -0.01
CA LYS A 75 16.65 -6.60 -0.73
C LYS A 75 15.71 -7.52 0.01
N PHE A 76 14.80 -8.12 -0.70
CA PHE A 76 13.91 -9.11 -0.10
C PHE A 76 14.68 -10.39 0.29
N ALA A 77 14.25 -11.04 1.37
CA ALA A 77 14.78 -12.31 1.83
C ALA A 77 14.61 -13.44 0.80
N LEU A 78 15.34 -14.52 0.93
CA LEU A 78 15.32 -15.65 -0.02
C LEU A 78 13.91 -16.25 -0.17
N ASN A 79 13.20 -16.41 0.95
CA ASN A 79 11.93 -17.15 1.02
C ASN A 79 10.69 -16.30 1.04
N THR A 80 10.82 -14.99 1.36
CA THR A 80 9.70 -14.06 1.50
C THR A 80 10.01 -12.68 0.90
N ARG A 81 8.96 -11.91 0.62
CA ARG A 81 9.02 -10.52 0.20
C ARG A 81 8.12 -9.74 1.14
N GLU A 82 8.68 -9.16 2.20
CA GLU A 82 7.91 -8.52 3.27
C GLU A 82 8.02 -7.01 3.21
N VAL A 83 6.88 -6.35 3.39
CA VAL A 83 6.76 -4.90 3.51
C VAL A 83 5.81 -4.55 4.65
N TYR A 84 5.86 -3.32 5.14
CA TYR A 84 5.01 -2.80 6.20
C TYR A 84 4.31 -1.54 5.70
N LEU A 85 2.99 -1.50 5.80
CA LEU A 85 2.17 -0.38 5.34
C LEU A 85 1.45 0.28 6.51
N GLU A 86 1.50 1.60 6.54
CA GLU A 86 0.62 2.49 7.30
C GLU A 86 -0.01 3.46 6.30
N GLY A 87 -1.34 3.56 6.25
CA GLY A 87 -2.04 4.37 5.25
C GLY A 87 -2.66 3.57 4.11
N GLU A 88 -2.58 4.06 2.88
CA GLU A 88 -3.21 3.42 1.72
C GLU A 88 -2.21 3.17 0.60
N ALA A 89 -2.25 1.94 0.07
CA ALA A 89 -1.47 1.58 -1.11
C ALA A 89 -2.22 0.59 -2.01
N TYR A 90 -1.95 0.70 -3.31
CA TYR A 90 -2.36 -0.28 -4.30
C TYR A 90 -1.13 -1.06 -4.79
N PHE A 91 -1.20 -2.36 -4.65
CA PHE A 91 -0.15 -3.29 -5.01
C PHE A 91 -0.45 -4.00 -6.32
N VAL A 92 0.53 -4.08 -7.22
CA VAL A 92 0.56 -4.98 -8.39
C VAL A 92 1.74 -5.90 -8.18
N VAL A 93 1.50 -7.01 -7.50
CA VAL A 93 2.56 -7.92 -7.06
C VAL A 93 2.98 -8.86 -8.18
N ALA A 94 4.29 -8.92 -8.46
CA ALA A 94 4.87 -9.85 -9.42
C ALA A 94 4.62 -11.31 -9.03
N LYS A 95 4.18 -12.15 -10.00
CA LYS A 95 3.82 -13.55 -9.76
C LYS A 95 5.06 -14.37 -9.39
N ASN A 96 5.03 -14.95 -8.17
CA ASN A 96 6.06 -15.88 -7.70
C ASN A 96 5.45 -16.84 -6.67
N LYS A 97 5.20 -18.08 -7.09
CA LYS A 97 4.57 -19.12 -6.25
C LYS A 97 5.46 -19.63 -5.12
N ASN A 98 6.78 -19.53 -5.29
CA ASN A 98 7.76 -20.06 -4.34
C ASN A 98 8.21 -19.01 -3.31
N ARG A 99 7.82 -17.71 -3.49
CA ARG A 99 8.27 -16.62 -2.65
C ARG A 99 7.12 -15.66 -2.42
N PRO A 100 6.31 -15.89 -1.37
CA PRO A 100 5.15 -15.07 -1.08
C PRO A 100 5.53 -13.61 -0.83
N PHE A 101 4.62 -12.70 -1.19
CA PHE A 101 4.69 -11.30 -0.84
C PHE A 101 3.76 -11.05 0.35
N ILE A 102 4.29 -10.43 1.40
CA ILE A 102 3.60 -10.21 2.66
C ILE A 102 3.51 -8.72 2.92
N VAL A 103 2.29 -8.21 3.10
CA VAL A 103 2.05 -6.84 3.57
C VAL A 103 1.61 -6.90 5.02
N ASN A 104 2.48 -6.45 5.90
CA ASN A 104 2.21 -6.34 7.33
C ASN A 104 1.46 -5.03 7.60
N LEU A 105 0.36 -5.11 8.34
CA LEU A 105 -0.52 -4.01 8.70
C LEU A 105 -0.53 -3.81 10.23
N SER A 106 -1.36 -2.89 10.72
CA SER A 106 -1.55 -2.64 12.15
C SER A 106 -2.32 -3.77 12.85
N GLY A 107 -1.84 -5.02 12.73
CA GLY A 107 -2.40 -6.23 13.31
C GLY A 107 -2.36 -7.41 12.36
N PRO A 108 -3.23 -7.49 11.33
CA PRO A 108 -3.21 -8.59 10.37
C PRO A 108 -2.08 -8.45 9.34
N ALA A 109 -1.79 -9.55 8.63
CA ALA A 109 -0.89 -9.58 7.49
C ALA A 109 -1.60 -10.15 6.24
N ILE A 110 -1.29 -9.58 5.09
CA ILE A 110 -1.81 -10.00 3.78
C ILE A 110 -0.74 -10.85 3.10
N HIS A 111 -1.09 -12.09 2.71
CA HIS A 111 -0.22 -13.00 2.00
C HIS A 111 -0.71 -13.21 0.58
N VAL A 112 0.16 -12.95 -0.42
CA VAL A 112 -0.15 -13.10 -1.84
C VAL A 112 1.00 -13.72 -2.62
N LEU A 113 0.71 -14.31 -3.79
CA LEU A 113 1.70 -14.94 -4.67
C LEU A 113 1.84 -14.22 -6.03
N GLY A 114 0.97 -13.23 -6.29
CA GLY A 114 0.93 -12.50 -7.55
C GLY A 114 -0.49 -11.97 -7.76
N THR A 115 -0.76 -10.77 -7.27
CA THR A 115 -2.11 -10.28 -6.97
C THR A 115 -2.14 -8.77 -7.14
N SER A 116 -3.25 -8.23 -7.64
CA SER A 116 -3.51 -6.79 -7.72
C SER A 116 -4.61 -6.43 -6.72
N PHE A 117 -4.32 -5.54 -5.77
CA PHE A 117 -5.23 -5.21 -4.67
C PHE A 117 -4.95 -3.85 -4.05
N ASN A 118 -5.99 -3.25 -3.47
CA ASN A 118 -5.90 -2.03 -2.66
C ASN A 118 -5.99 -2.36 -1.17
N VAL A 119 -5.24 -1.64 -0.36
CA VAL A 119 -5.27 -1.74 1.11
C VAL A 119 -5.33 -0.36 1.71
N GLN A 120 -6.23 -0.17 2.68
CA GLN A 120 -6.29 1.01 3.55
C GLN A 120 -6.08 0.58 5.01
N ASP A 121 -5.06 1.12 5.65
CA ASP A 121 -4.76 0.96 7.08
C ASP A 121 -4.28 2.27 7.67
N TYR A 122 -5.13 3.30 7.63
CA TYR A 122 -4.85 4.57 8.29
C TYR A 122 -4.98 4.44 9.82
N PRO A 123 -4.05 5.00 10.63
CA PRO A 123 -4.09 4.91 12.09
C PRO A 123 -5.39 5.42 12.70
N GLU A 124 -5.94 6.51 12.18
CA GLU A 124 -7.17 7.15 12.66
C GLU A 124 -8.46 6.41 12.28
N ASN A 125 -8.37 5.42 11.38
CA ASN A 125 -9.51 4.61 10.99
C ASN A 125 -9.65 3.38 11.88
N LYS A 126 -10.88 3.07 12.29
CA LYS A 126 -11.19 1.85 13.05
C LYS A 126 -11.08 0.59 12.22
N ASP A 127 -11.17 0.72 10.91
CA ASP A 127 -11.22 -0.40 9.99
C ASP A 127 -10.00 -0.42 9.06
N ILE A 128 -9.48 -1.63 8.83
CA ILE A 128 -8.61 -1.94 7.70
C ILE A 128 -9.49 -2.45 6.57
N VAL A 129 -9.29 -1.90 5.38
CA VAL A 129 -10.06 -2.26 4.19
C VAL A 129 -9.14 -2.86 3.14
N VAL A 130 -9.46 -4.05 2.67
CA VAL A 130 -8.72 -4.75 1.61
C VAL A 130 -9.67 -5.05 0.46
N CYS A 131 -9.30 -4.67 -0.76
CA CYS A 131 -10.11 -4.88 -1.96
C CYS A 131 -9.28 -5.58 -3.03
N LEU A 132 -9.78 -6.71 -3.52
CA LEU A 132 -9.05 -7.57 -4.43
C LEU A 132 -9.54 -7.42 -5.87
N ASP A 133 -8.63 -6.95 -6.76
CA ASP A 133 -8.90 -6.84 -8.19
C ASP A 133 -8.60 -8.15 -8.93
N GLU A 134 -7.39 -8.70 -8.77
CA GLU A 134 -6.94 -9.90 -9.48
C GLU A 134 -6.09 -10.80 -8.56
N GLY A 135 -6.23 -12.11 -8.71
CA GLY A 135 -5.43 -13.11 -7.98
C GLY A 135 -6.15 -13.62 -6.74
N ASN A 136 -5.40 -13.88 -5.67
CA ASN A 136 -5.92 -14.39 -4.40
C ASN A 136 -5.22 -13.71 -3.23
N ILE A 137 -5.97 -13.40 -2.19
CA ILE A 137 -5.46 -12.90 -0.91
C ILE A 137 -5.80 -13.89 0.19
N ASN A 138 -4.84 -14.11 1.11
CA ASN A 138 -5.08 -14.65 2.43
C ASN A 138 -4.75 -13.57 3.47
N LEU A 139 -5.75 -12.98 4.10
CA LEU A 139 -5.53 -12.14 5.27
C LEU A 139 -5.39 -13.04 6.49
N THR A 140 -4.27 -12.93 7.19
CA THR A 140 -3.95 -13.71 8.40
C THR A 140 -3.99 -12.78 9.61
N LEU A 141 -4.79 -13.12 10.60
CA LEU A 141 -4.84 -12.40 11.86
C LEU A 141 -3.67 -12.78 12.78
N PRO A 142 -3.37 -11.99 13.83
CA PRO A 142 -2.41 -12.36 14.85
C PRO A 142 -2.76 -13.68 15.58
N THR A 143 -4.02 -14.07 15.55
CA THR A 143 -4.54 -15.36 16.06
C THR A 143 -4.35 -16.54 15.10
N GLU A 144 -3.57 -16.36 14.03
CA GLU A 144 -3.36 -17.35 12.94
C GLU A 144 -4.62 -17.68 12.12
N LYS A 145 -5.77 -17.07 12.42
CA LYS A 145 -6.99 -17.24 11.63
C LYS A 145 -6.83 -16.60 10.26
N LYS A 146 -7.20 -17.33 9.20
CA LYS A 146 -7.05 -16.91 7.81
C LYS A 146 -8.40 -16.62 7.17
N TYR A 147 -8.43 -15.54 6.40
CA TYR A 147 -9.60 -15.12 5.63
C TYR A 147 -9.21 -15.03 4.16
N PRO A 148 -9.63 -16.00 3.32
CA PRO A 148 -9.42 -15.93 1.89
C PRO A 148 -10.34 -14.86 1.28
N VAL A 149 -9.80 -14.03 0.38
CA VAL A 149 -10.54 -13.01 -0.36
C VAL A 149 -10.44 -13.33 -1.85
N GLN A 150 -11.58 -13.28 -2.55
CA GLN A 150 -11.70 -13.54 -3.97
C GLN A 150 -11.74 -12.24 -4.79
N PRO A 151 -11.38 -12.28 -6.08
CA PRO A 151 -11.55 -11.14 -6.97
C PRO A 151 -12.98 -10.59 -6.94
N GLY A 152 -13.12 -9.28 -6.84
CA GLY A 152 -14.43 -8.63 -6.69
C GLY A 152 -14.94 -8.55 -5.26
N GLU A 153 -14.14 -8.97 -4.27
CA GLU A 153 -14.52 -8.87 -2.87
C GLU A 153 -13.76 -7.77 -2.14
N ARG A 154 -14.45 -7.22 -1.13
CA ARG A 154 -13.93 -6.31 -0.13
C ARG A 154 -13.97 -6.99 1.23
N LEU A 155 -12.82 -7.02 1.91
CA LEU A 155 -12.70 -7.42 3.30
C LEU A 155 -12.54 -6.17 4.16
N VAL A 156 -13.30 -6.11 5.25
CA VAL A 156 -13.19 -5.09 6.31
C VAL A 156 -12.80 -5.81 7.59
N TYR A 157 -11.66 -5.43 8.16
CA TYR A 157 -11.21 -5.86 9.49
C TYR A 157 -11.35 -4.70 10.46
N ASN A 158 -12.16 -4.88 11.49
CA ASN A 158 -12.32 -3.89 12.55
C ASN A 158 -11.27 -4.07 13.63
N LYS A 159 -10.47 -3.02 13.89
CA LYS A 159 -9.33 -3.04 14.83
C LYS A 159 -9.76 -3.21 16.28
N ASP A 160 -10.95 -2.68 16.64
CA ASP A 160 -11.42 -2.65 18.02
C ASP A 160 -11.91 -4.05 18.47
N ASN A 161 -12.70 -4.73 17.63
CA ASN A 161 -13.30 -6.03 17.96
C ASN A 161 -12.66 -7.22 17.23
N GLN A 162 -11.66 -6.97 16.38
CA GLN A 162 -10.91 -7.97 15.61
C GLN A 162 -11.77 -8.86 14.69
N GLN A 163 -12.92 -8.35 14.25
CA GLN A 163 -13.84 -9.07 13.35
C GLN A 163 -13.55 -8.72 11.89
N CYS A 164 -13.65 -9.74 11.03
CA CYS A 164 -13.59 -9.60 9.58
C CYS A 164 -14.98 -9.78 8.97
N THR A 165 -15.32 -8.90 8.03
CA THR A 165 -16.51 -9.01 7.18
C THR A 165 -16.06 -9.00 5.72
N ILE A 166 -16.55 -9.96 4.93
CA ILE A 166 -16.29 -10.04 3.48
C ILE A 166 -17.60 -9.77 2.75
N SER A 167 -17.55 -8.92 1.75
CA SER A 167 -18.70 -8.57 0.90
C SER A 167 -18.28 -8.42 -0.55
N LYS A 168 -19.18 -8.71 -1.49
CA LYS A 168 -18.98 -8.47 -2.91
C LYS A 168 -19.07 -6.98 -3.22
N MET A 169 -18.26 -6.55 -4.18
CA MET A 169 -18.28 -5.18 -4.70
C MET A 169 -18.79 -5.18 -6.13
N ASN A 170 -19.76 -4.31 -6.41
CA ASN A 170 -20.30 -4.12 -7.76
C ASN A 170 -19.43 -3.18 -8.63
N ASP A 171 -18.51 -2.44 -8.00
CA ASP A 171 -17.68 -1.43 -8.67
C ASP A 171 -16.27 -1.42 -8.06
N MET A 172 -15.44 -2.36 -8.54
CA MET A 172 -14.07 -2.55 -8.06
C MET A 172 -13.13 -1.43 -8.48
N GLN A 173 -13.32 -0.88 -9.69
CA GLN A 173 -12.42 0.13 -10.24
C GLN A 173 -12.38 1.38 -9.36
N ARG A 174 -13.47 1.69 -8.69
CA ARG A 174 -13.63 2.87 -7.85
C ARG A 174 -12.56 3.02 -6.77
N LEU A 175 -12.18 1.93 -6.11
CA LEU A 175 -11.23 1.97 -4.99
C LEU A 175 -9.77 2.18 -5.42
N SER A 176 -9.50 2.03 -6.70
CA SER A 176 -8.18 2.27 -7.27
C SER A 176 -8.11 3.47 -8.21
N MET A 177 -9.23 4.20 -8.38
CA MET A 177 -9.28 5.40 -9.25
C MET A 177 -8.41 6.55 -8.73
N TRP A 178 -8.13 6.58 -7.43
CA TRP A 178 -7.21 7.56 -6.85
C TRP A 178 -5.81 7.54 -7.50
N LYS A 179 -5.35 6.38 -8.04
CA LYS A 179 -4.10 6.29 -8.81
C LYS A 179 -4.13 7.13 -10.10
N GLN A 180 -5.30 7.45 -10.58
CA GLN A 180 -5.55 8.27 -11.77
C GLN A 180 -5.97 9.69 -11.41
N ASN A 181 -5.79 10.11 -10.15
CA ASN A 181 -6.22 11.38 -9.59
C ASN A 181 -7.75 11.60 -9.65
N VAL A 182 -8.53 10.52 -9.56
CA VAL A 182 -10.00 10.59 -9.51
C VAL A 182 -10.48 10.29 -8.09
N ILE A 183 -11.23 11.24 -7.52
CA ILE A 183 -11.90 11.09 -6.23
C ILE A 183 -13.28 10.49 -6.49
N VAL A 184 -13.65 9.48 -5.71
CA VAL A 184 -14.96 8.86 -5.79
C VAL A 184 -15.57 8.74 -4.40
N PHE A 185 -16.67 9.44 -4.20
CA PHE A 185 -17.57 9.26 -3.07
C PHE A 185 -18.80 8.49 -3.53
N LYS A 186 -19.26 7.54 -2.77
CA LYS A 186 -20.51 6.81 -2.98
C LYS A 186 -21.16 6.54 -1.64
N ASP A 187 -22.27 7.18 -1.41
CA ASP A 187 -22.99 7.11 -0.13
C ASP A 187 -22.03 7.35 1.05
N THR A 188 -21.11 8.33 0.86
CA THR A 188 -20.03 8.61 1.81
C THR A 188 -20.47 9.71 2.78
N PRO A 189 -20.50 9.47 4.10
CA PRO A 189 -20.83 10.49 5.09
C PRO A 189 -19.82 11.65 5.08
N LEU A 190 -20.28 12.87 5.34
CA LEU A 190 -19.43 14.06 5.34
C LEU A 190 -18.18 13.96 6.22
N PRO A 191 -18.20 13.36 7.41
CA PRO A 191 -16.99 13.17 8.20
C PRO A 191 -15.90 12.39 7.46
N GLU A 192 -16.29 11.36 6.67
CA GLU A 192 -15.34 10.58 5.88
C GLU A 192 -14.90 11.34 4.63
N VAL A 193 -15.80 12.10 3.98
CA VAL A 193 -15.45 13.04 2.88
C VAL A 193 -14.37 14.01 3.36
N ILE A 194 -14.53 14.61 4.52
CA ILE A 194 -13.59 15.56 5.14
C ILE A 194 -12.22 14.88 5.33
N LYS A 195 -12.15 13.68 5.87
CA LYS A 195 -10.88 12.96 6.06
C LYS A 195 -10.16 12.71 4.74
N ILE A 196 -10.89 12.27 3.71
CA ILE A 196 -10.35 12.01 2.39
C ILE A 196 -9.81 13.31 1.77
N LEU A 197 -10.57 14.39 1.79
CA LEU A 197 -10.15 15.69 1.24
C LEU A 197 -8.99 16.31 2.03
N ASN A 198 -8.96 16.16 3.36
CA ASN A 198 -7.84 16.59 4.19
C ASN A 198 -6.52 15.95 3.73
N ARG A 199 -6.52 14.62 3.54
CA ARG A 199 -5.33 13.89 3.05
C ARG A 199 -5.01 14.26 1.59
N TRP A 200 -6.06 14.38 0.74
CA TRP A 200 -5.89 14.59 -0.69
C TRP A 200 -5.30 15.94 -1.07
N TYR A 201 -5.71 17.01 -0.33
CA TYR A 201 -5.33 18.39 -0.63
C TYR A 201 -4.44 19.05 0.44
N ASN A 202 -4.13 18.33 1.51
CA ASN A 202 -3.37 18.86 2.65
C ASN A 202 -3.98 20.15 3.21
N VAL A 203 -5.28 20.08 3.56
CA VAL A 203 -6.05 21.19 4.12
C VAL A 203 -6.78 20.77 5.39
N GLU A 204 -6.93 21.66 6.35
CA GLU A 204 -7.72 21.42 7.55
C GLU A 204 -9.20 21.79 7.33
N PHE A 205 -10.10 20.96 7.86
CA PHE A 205 -11.53 21.23 7.87
C PHE A 205 -12.00 21.57 9.28
N LYS A 206 -12.68 22.73 9.43
CA LYS A 206 -13.31 23.16 10.67
C LYS A 206 -14.82 23.17 10.51
N VAL A 207 -15.50 22.32 11.26
CA VAL A 207 -16.96 22.23 11.26
C VAL A 207 -17.49 23.20 12.29
N GLU A 208 -18.18 24.27 11.85
CA GLU A 208 -18.82 25.25 12.71
C GLU A 208 -20.25 24.85 13.09
N ASP A 209 -20.94 24.08 12.26
CA ASP A 209 -22.28 23.55 12.52
C ASP A 209 -22.31 22.03 12.38
N GLU A 210 -22.47 21.33 13.50
CA GLU A 210 -22.50 19.85 13.52
C GLU A 210 -23.67 19.25 12.73
N ASN A 211 -24.73 20.01 12.45
CA ASN A 211 -25.86 19.54 11.64
C ASN A 211 -25.44 19.18 10.21
N VAL A 212 -24.29 19.66 9.73
CA VAL A 212 -23.75 19.29 8.42
C VAL A 212 -23.31 17.84 8.36
N LEU A 213 -22.90 17.25 9.49
CA LEU A 213 -22.29 15.90 9.54
C LEU A 213 -23.23 14.77 9.14
N LYS A 214 -24.56 15.03 9.13
CA LYS A 214 -25.59 14.06 8.72
C LYS A 214 -25.66 13.83 7.20
N TYR A 215 -25.06 14.71 6.40
CA TYR A 215 -25.16 14.61 4.95
C TYR A 215 -24.21 13.53 4.37
N VAL A 216 -24.69 12.93 3.30
CA VAL A 216 -24.03 11.83 2.58
C VAL A 216 -23.82 12.27 1.14
N TYR A 217 -22.67 11.92 0.57
CA TYR A 217 -22.25 12.38 -0.74
C TYR A 217 -22.00 11.22 -1.70
N THR A 218 -22.49 11.38 -2.94
CA THR A 218 -22.14 10.55 -4.08
C THR A 218 -21.65 11.48 -5.18
N LEU A 219 -20.34 11.39 -5.50
CA LEU A 219 -19.64 12.24 -6.47
C LEU A 219 -18.45 11.49 -7.03
N THR A 220 -18.23 11.65 -8.34
CA THR A 220 -16.96 11.30 -9.00
C THR A 220 -16.36 12.57 -9.56
N SER A 221 -15.11 12.87 -9.21
CA SER A 221 -14.41 14.08 -9.64
C SER A 221 -12.98 13.77 -10.04
N ASP A 222 -12.60 14.20 -11.23
CA ASP A 222 -11.22 14.20 -11.74
C ASP A 222 -10.55 15.58 -11.55
N ASN A 223 -11.21 16.48 -10.82
CA ASN A 223 -10.71 17.81 -10.57
C ASN A 223 -9.49 17.79 -9.65
N THR A 224 -8.42 18.43 -10.08
CA THR A 224 -7.21 18.60 -9.27
C THR A 224 -7.29 19.79 -8.31
N LEU A 225 -8.26 20.72 -8.52
CA LEU A 225 -8.46 21.91 -7.70
C LEU A 225 -9.52 21.67 -6.63
N LEU A 226 -9.15 21.90 -5.38
CA LEU A 226 -10.03 21.73 -4.22
C LEU A 226 -11.31 22.55 -4.36
N GLU A 227 -11.22 23.82 -4.80
CA GLU A 227 -12.37 24.72 -4.92
C GLU A 227 -13.47 24.15 -5.81
N LYS A 228 -13.09 23.48 -6.91
CA LYS A 228 -14.07 22.86 -7.81
C LYS A 228 -14.77 21.68 -7.14
N VAL A 229 -14.03 20.87 -6.40
CA VAL A 229 -14.61 19.74 -5.66
C VAL A 229 -15.56 20.27 -4.58
N LEU A 230 -15.17 21.31 -3.83
CA LEU A 230 -16.03 21.93 -2.83
C LEU A 230 -17.30 22.52 -3.45
N MET A 231 -17.20 23.20 -4.60
CA MET A 231 -18.36 23.72 -5.34
C MET A 231 -19.32 22.60 -5.77
N ASP A 232 -18.78 21.42 -6.18
CA ASP A 232 -19.61 20.29 -6.58
C ASP A 232 -20.29 19.64 -5.37
N LEU A 233 -19.60 19.54 -4.23
CA LEU A 233 -20.21 19.10 -2.97
C LEU A 233 -21.33 20.05 -2.49
N GLU A 234 -21.17 21.37 -2.66
CA GLU A 234 -22.20 22.37 -2.32
C GLU A 234 -23.48 22.23 -3.16
N LYS A 235 -23.43 21.63 -4.34
CA LYS A 235 -24.60 21.37 -5.18
C LYS A 235 -25.43 20.19 -4.68
N ILE A 236 -24.79 19.27 -3.95
CA ILE A 236 -25.41 18.01 -3.49
C ILE A 236 -26.18 18.22 -2.19
N ALA A 237 -25.68 19.06 -1.27
CA ALA A 237 -26.26 19.27 0.04
C ALA A 237 -26.28 20.77 0.40
N PRO A 238 -27.15 21.20 1.32
CA PRO A 238 -27.22 22.59 1.80
C PRO A 238 -26.08 22.90 2.79
N VAL A 239 -24.87 22.58 2.37
CA VAL A 239 -23.62 22.79 3.11
C VAL A 239 -22.78 23.81 2.37
N LYS A 240 -22.16 24.74 3.09
CA LYS A 240 -21.24 25.75 2.58
C LYS A 240 -19.83 25.39 2.99
N PHE A 241 -18.89 25.48 2.05
CA PHE A 241 -17.45 25.30 2.26
C PHE A 241 -16.74 26.63 1.95
N GLU A 242 -16.13 27.24 2.95
CA GLU A 242 -15.36 28.48 2.78
C GLU A 242 -13.87 28.14 2.88
N TYR A 243 -13.20 28.12 1.73
CA TYR A 243 -11.77 27.80 1.65
C TYR A 243 -10.93 29.07 1.77
N ASN A 244 -9.95 29.00 2.69
CA ASN A 244 -8.91 30.00 2.85
C ASN A 244 -7.57 29.38 2.43
N GLU A 245 -7.06 29.78 1.26
CA GLU A 245 -5.84 29.22 0.68
C GLU A 245 -4.60 29.55 1.53
N ASP A 246 -4.50 30.78 2.08
CA ASP A 246 -3.35 31.22 2.89
C ASP A 246 -3.19 30.37 4.15
N LYS A 247 -4.31 29.98 4.76
CA LYS A 247 -4.33 29.16 5.98
C LYS A 247 -4.42 27.68 5.70
N LYS A 248 -4.66 27.27 4.45
CA LYS A 248 -5.00 25.89 4.06
C LYS A 248 -6.15 25.32 4.91
N GLU A 249 -7.19 26.11 5.09
CA GLU A 249 -8.31 25.80 5.97
C GLU A 249 -9.64 25.91 5.24
N VAL A 250 -10.55 24.97 5.49
CA VAL A 250 -11.92 24.97 4.97
C VAL A 250 -12.90 25.03 6.15
N ILE A 251 -13.71 26.09 6.22
CA ILE A 251 -14.80 26.20 7.19
C ILE A 251 -16.04 25.55 6.59
N VAL A 252 -16.70 24.69 7.38
CA VAL A 252 -17.89 23.93 6.96
C VAL A 252 -19.08 24.33 7.83
N LYS A 253 -20.14 24.83 7.19
CA LYS A 253 -21.36 25.29 7.86
C LYS A 253 -22.61 25.05 7.02
N MET A 254 -23.78 25.19 7.58
CA MET A 254 -25.03 25.21 6.80
C MET A 254 -25.11 26.45 5.89
N LYS A 255 -25.79 26.33 4.73
CA LYS A 255 -26.14 27.45 3.85
C LYS A 255 -27.17 28.32 4.48
#